data_71a8aa8bb1480c4f1c8da4eaa41e0e63
#
_entry.id   71a8aa8bb1480c4f1c8da4eaa41e0e63
#
_cell.length_a   1.000
_cell.length_b   1.000
_cell.length_c   1.000
_cell.angle_alpha   90.00
_cell.angle_beta   90.00
_cell.angle_gamma   90.00
#
_symmetry.space_group_name_H-M   'P 1'
#
loop_
_entity.id
_entity.type
_entity.pdbx_description
1 polymer ?
#
loop_
_entity_poly.entity_id
_entity_poly.type
_entity_poly.pdbx_seq_one_letter_code
_entity_poly.pdbx_strand_id
1 'polypeptide(L)'
;MKFILLLLLLGVECPGIRAANILGVFGAHSPSHTIVNMAVMKALADRGHNITVVLTAMPKMKAHENITIILAPRTPKRIQDIKDHVAKASQRKQSLWKSMVLTILQSEFQIEGQYEFLMHPNLRNLYEKPQTKFDLVILGMLANDFQLGIGAKLNCPVILTWVRIPMLFADFVVGNIADPAYVPTMTVGLEPGQKTMGFGLRLTNFLKYTFSSIFNEVMAYKMNQYYVEGPIRPVVPQSIEIGGIQVKEQPDPLPKDIAEFLDNARDGAIFFSLGSNVDTNTFSPQVIEIIHKVLSKLTQRVIWKWHDLDDTPGNASNIYFGKWLPQDDILAHPNTKLFITHAGKGSVAEAQFYGVPMVALPLFGDQPSNSEILAKSGFGRWLDVHTLTEEDFEKTVLDVMENPTYRKAIGKFSSLYRDRPLTARQSVVYWTEYVLRHQGAYHLQSPLIQMDFVARNNIDVYGIILFLGVVASLTILAIFKWVFRKVSRVFHGKNNQQKVDKLKHN
;
A
#
# COMPACT_ATOMS: atom_id res chain seq x y z
N MET A 1 -6.60 46.91 -35.73
CA MET A 1 -5.39 46.08 -35.47
C MET A 1 -4.55 46.52 -34.29
N LYS A 2 -4.48 47.77 -33.86
CA LYS A 2 -3.69 48.20 -32.68
C LYS A 2 -4.34 47.86 -31.31
N PHE A 3 -5.66 47.64 -31.25
CA PHE A 3 -6.37 47.29 -29.99
C PHE A 3 -6.24 45.79 -29.61
N ILE A 4 -6.02 44.90 -30.57
CA ILE A 4 -5.85 43.45 -30.33
C ILE A 4 -4.45 43.16 -29.79
N LEU A 5 -3.47 44.01 -30.12
CA LEU A 5 -2.08 43.84 -29.62
C LEU A 5 -1.91 44.27 -28.15
N LEU A 6 -2.81 45.14 -27.65
CA LEU A 6 -2.78 45.64 -26.26
C LEU A 6 -3.44 44.63 -25.30
N LEU A 7 -4.35 43.77 -25.78
CA LEU A 7 -4.99 42.70 -25.00
C LEU A 7 -4.11 41.45 -24.87
N LEU A 8 -3.10 41.29 -25.75
CA LEU A 8 -2.09 40.24 -25.66
C LEU A 8 -0.90 40.61 -24.75
N LEU A 9 -0.79 41.88 -24.33
CA LEU A 9 0.20 42.35 -23.36
C LEU A 9 -0.35 42.43 -21.91
N LEU A 10 -1.67 42.34 -21.72
CA LEU A 10 -2.25 42.02 -20.45
C LEU A 10 -2.23 40.49 -20.31
N GLY A 11 -1.02 39.96 -20.21
CA GLY A 11 -0.85 38.60 -19.72
C GLY A 11 -1.71 38.48 -18.46
N VAL A 12 -2.72 37.64 -18.50
CA VAL A 12 -3.27 37.05 -17.30
C VAL A 12 -2.08 36.31 -16.69
N GLU A 13 -1.31 37.00 -15.86
CA GLU A 13 -0.44 36.35 -14.91
C GLU A 13 -1.36 35.46 -14.11
N CYS A 14 -1.43 34.18 -14.48
CA CYS A 14 -1.77 33.16 -13.50
C CYS A 14 -0.89 33.53 -12.29
N PRO A 15 -1.47 33.82 -11.09
CA PRO A 15 -0.66 34.22 -9.97
C PRO A 15 0.39 33.15 -9.79
N GLY A 16 1.62 33.47 -10.16
CA GLY A 16 2.74 32.56 -10.10
C GLY A 16 2.78 32.04 -8.68
N ILE A 17 2.66 30.75 -8.50
CA ILE A 17 2.64 30.16 -7.15
C ILE A 17 3.98 30.54 -6.55
N ARG A 18 3.93 31.36 -5.51
CA ARG A 18 5.12 31.77 -4.77
C ARG A 18 5.79 30.52 -4.24
N ALA A 19 7.11 30.41 -4.39
CA ALA A 19 7.87 29.32 -3.82
C ALA A 19 7.54 29.15 -2.32
N ALA A 20 7.12 27.97 -1.93
CA ALA A 20 6.74 27.64 -0.56
C ALA A 20 7.87 26.89 0.13
N ASN A 21 8.00 27.06 1.46
CA ASN A 21 8.88 26.28 2.30
C ASN A 21 8.14 25.04 2.82
N ILE A 22 8.53 23.86 2.36
CA ILE A 22 7.84 22.60 2.67
C ILE A 22 8.74 21.71 3.52
N LEU A 23 8.22 21.23 4.64
CA LEU A 23 8.89 20.28 5.52
C LEU A 23 8.41 18.86 5.24
N GLY A 24 9.30 17.98 4.79
CA GLY A 24 9.06 16.53 4.68
C GLY A 24 9.59 15.78 5.89
N VAL A 25 8.77 14.95 6.52
CA VAL A 25 9.13 14.18 7.72
C VAL A 25 8.87 12.70 7.46
N PHE A 26 9.94 11.90 7.31
CA PHE A 26 9.85 10.51 6.87
C PHE A 26 10.66 9.58 7.76
N GLY A 27 10.04 9.11 8.84
CA GLY A 27 10.65 8.20 9.82
C GLY A 27 10.68 6.72 9.39
N ALA A 28 10.27 6.37 8.17
CA ALA A 28 10.28 5.00 7.70
C ALA A 28 11.71 4.45 7.57
N HIS A 29 11.91 3.19 7.97
CA HIS A 29 13.22 2.55 7.89
C HIS A 29 13.49 1.93 6.51
N SER A 30 12.44 1.56 5.79
CA SER A 30 12.57 0.89 4.49
C SER A 30 13.06 1.86 3.41
N PRO A 31 14.12 1.52 2.67
CA PRO A 31 14.58 2.32 1.52
C PRO A 31 13.50 2.53 0.47
N SER A 32 12.60 1.57 0.24
CA SER A 32 11.49 1.70 -0.70
C SER A 32 10.51 2.82 -0.31
N HIS A 33 10.20 2.97 0.98
CA HIS A 33 9.39 4.08 1.47
C HIS A 33 10.10 5.43 1.27
N THR A 34 11.41 5.47 1.51
CA THR A 34 12.21 6.67 1.27
C THR A 34 12.21 7.07 -0.21
N ILE A 35 12.33 6.10 -1.13
CA ILE A 35 12.29 6.37 -2.58
C ILE A 35 10.97 7.03 -2.99
N VAL A 36 9.83 6.49 -2.56
CA VAL A 36 8.51 7.05 -2.90
C VAL A 36 8.33 8.45 -2.31
N ASN A 37 8.65 8.62 -1.04
CA ASN A 37 8.54 9.93 -0.39
C ASN A 37 9.48 10.97 -1.02
N MET A 38 10.70 10.59 -1.37
CA MET A 38 11.64 11.48 -2.06
C MET A 38 11.20 11.81 -3.48
N ALA A 39 10.48 10.92 -4.16
CA ALA A 39 9.88 11.23 -5.47
C ALA A 39 8.81 12.32 -5.36
N VAL A 40 8.01 12.31 -4.27
CA VAL A 40 7.08 13.42 -3.95
C VAL A 40 7.85 14.72 -3.72
N MET A 41 8.87 14.69 -2.86
CA MET A 41 9.67 15.88 -2.55
C MET A 41 10.38 16.44 -3.78
N LYS A 42 10.92 15.55 -4.62
CA LYS A 42 11.57 15.96 -5.87
C LYS A 42 10.60 16.61 -6.85
N ALA A 43 9.38 16.08 -6.99
CA ALA A 43 8.36 16.68 -7.86
C ALA A 43 8.03 18.12 -7.46
N LEU A 44 8.02 18.42 -6.16
CA LEU A 44 7.77 19.75 -5.62
C LEU A 44 8.99 20.65 -5.74
N ALA A 45 10.20 20.13 -5.53
CA ALA A 45 11.45 20.85 -5.73
C ALA A 45 11.66 21.24 -7.21
N ASP A 46 11.37 20.33 -8.14
CA ASP A 46 11.39 20.58 -9.60
C ASP A 46 10.41 21.71 -9.98
N ARG A 47 9.37 21.95 -9.18
CA ARG A 47 8.40 23.05 -9.34
C ARG A 47 8.90 24.39 -8.76
N GLY A 48 10.03 24.38 -8.05
CA GLY A 48 10.65 25.57 -7.46
C GLY A 48 10.28 25.82 -5.99
N HIS A 49 9.69 24.85 -5.29
CA HIS A 49 9.48 24.94 -3.85
C HIS A 49 10.78 24.64 -3.08
N ASN A 50 10.97 25.30 -1.94
CA ASN A 50 12.09 25.04 -1.03
C ASN A 50 11.74 23.88 -0.10
N ILE A 51 12.48 22.79 -0.20
CA ILE A 51 12.19 21.55 0.49
C ILE A 51 13.21 21.28 1.60
N THR A 52 12.75 21.10 2.81
CA THR A 52 13.56 20.55 3.92
C THR A 52 13.02 19.16 4.24
N VAL A 53 13.88 18.13 4.16
CA VAL A 53 13.47 16.75 4.42
C VAL A 53 14.22 16.17 5.59
N VAL A 54 13.51 15.59 6.55
CA VAL A 54 14.10 14.83 7.65
C VAL A 54 13.95 13.33 7.41
N LEU A 55 15.08 12.62 7.41
CA LEU A 55 15.18 11.19 7.10
C LEU A 55 15.99 10.44 8.16
N THR A 56 15.77 9.13 8.26
CA THR A 56 16.57 8.25 9.14
C THR A 56 17.91 7.82 8.52
N ALA A 57 18.04 7.89 7.18
CA ALA A 57 19.26 7.55 6.44
C ALA A 57 19.33 8.35 5.15
N MET A 58 20.55 8.54 4.63
CA MET A 58 20.77 9.27 3.39
C MET A 58 20.16 8.52 2.19
N PRO A 59 19.31 9.16 1.38
CA PRO A 59 18.72 8.53 0.20
C PRO A 59 19.75 8.43 -0.92
N LYS A 60 19.64 7.37 -1.73
CA LYS A 60 20.48 7.21 -2.93
C LYS A 60 19.85 7.98 -4.09
N MET A 61 20.05 9.28 -4.12
CA MET A 61 19.58 10.15 -5.20
C MET A 61 20.63 11.24 -5.53
N LYS A 62 20.55 11.80 -6.73
CA LYS A 62 21.35 12.99 -7.07
C LYS A 62 20.92 14.18 -6.20
N ALA A 63 21.88 14.99 -5.80
CA ALA A 63 21.59 16.24 -5.09
C ALA A 63 20.67 17.14 -5.93
N HIS A 64 19.80 17.89 -5.25
CA HIS A 64 18.91 18.85 -5.87
C HIS A 64 19.04 20.19 -5.14
N GLU A 65 19.17 21.28 -5.88
CA GLU A 65 19.45 22.62 -5.32
C GLU A 65 18.37 23.09 -4.31
N ASN A 66 17.12 22.73 -4.56
CA ASN A 66 15.98 23.11 -3.72
C ASN A 66 15.66 22.08 -2.63
N ILE A 67 16.49 21.06 -2.39
CA ILE A 67 16.28 20.04 -1.35
C ILE A 67 17.40 20.05 -0.33
N THR A 68 17.07 20.39 0.90
CA THR A 68 17.94 20.26 2.07
C THR A 68 17.58 18.99 2.83
N ILE A 69 18.54 18.08 3.01
CA ILE A 69 18.34 16.83 3.76
C ILE A 69 18.94 16.95 5.15
N ILE A 70 18.14 16.67 6.15
CA ILE A 70 18.54 16.60 7.55
C ILE A 70 18.42 15.16 8.03
N LEU A 71 19.48 14.60 8.59
CA LEU A 71 19.46 13.25 9.09
C LEU A 71 19.06 13.20 10.58
N ALA A 72 18.14 12.32 10.90
CA ALA A 72 17.75 11.90 12.24
C ALA A 72 17.96 10.37 12.35
N PRO A 73 19.23 9.92 12.44
CA PRO A 73 19.56 8.50 12.37
C PRO A 73 19.06 7.74 13.59
N ARG A 74 18.69 6.48 13.38
CA ARG A 74 18.35 5.56 14.47
C ARG A 74 19.59 5.09 15.21
N THR A 75 19.40 4.70 16.46
CA THR A 75 20.48 4.10 17.25
C THR A 75 20.93 2.76 16.66
N PRO A 76 22.22 2.37 16.80
CA PRO A 76 22.71 1.07 16.33
C PRO A 76 21.89 -0.11 16.88
N LYS A 77 21.49 -0.04 18.15
CA LYS A 77 20.62 -1.02 18.79
C LYS A 77 19.31 -1.16 18.04
N ARG A 78 18.63 -0.04 17.73
CA ARG A 78 17.36 -0.03 17.03
C ARG A 78 17.47 -0.60 15.61
N ILE A 79 18.57 -0.34 14.92
CA ILE A 79 18.85 -0.92 13.61
C ILE A 79 18.98 -2.45 13.69
N GLN A 80 19.66 -2.96 14.72
CA GLN A 80 19.78 -4.40 14.95
C GLN A 80 18.43 -5.04 15.29
N ASP A 81 17.65 -4.42 16.18
CA ASP A 81 16.31 -4.89 16.55
C ASP A 81 15.39 -4.99 15.33
N ILE A 82 15.49 -4.04 14.38
CA ILE A 82 14.73 -4.08 13.12
C ILE A 82 15.17 -5.27 12.25
N LYS A 83 16.47 -5.51 12.10
CA LYS A 83 17.00 -6.64 11.33
C LYS A 83 16.53 -7.97 11.92
N ASP A 84 16.61 -8.13 13.22
CA ASP A 84 16.18 -9.34 13.94
C ASP A 84 14.66 -9.56 13.78
N HIS A 85 13.89 -8.47 13.79
CA HIS A 85 12.45 -8.52 13.59
C HIS A 85 12.07 -8.97 12.17
N VAL A 86 12.75 -8.43 11.17
CA VAL A 86 12.58 -8.81 9.75
C VAL A 86 12.99 -10.27 9.55
N ALA A 87 14.11 -10.72 10.11
CA ALA A 87 14.57 -12.10 10.02
C ALA A 87 13.57 -13.09 10.65
N LYS A 88 12.98 -12.75 11.81
CA LYS A 88 11.95 -13.58 12.46
C LYS A 88 10.64 -13.62 11.66
N ALA A 89 10.26 -12.52 11.00
CA ALA A 89 9.06 -12.46 10.20
C ALA A 89 9.16 -13.32 8.92
N SER A 90 10.36 -13.51 8.38
CA SER A 90 10.60 -14.29 7.16
C SER A 90 10.52 -15.82 7.35
N GLN A 91 10.57 -16.32 8.59
CA GLN A 91 10.82 -17.75 8.85
C GLN A 91 9.59 -18.67 8.92
N ARG A 92 8.30 -18.22 8.84
CA ARG A 92 7.16 -19.15 9.02
C ARG A 92 5.83 -18.68 8.41
N LYS A 93 5.11 -19.63 7.77
CA LYS A 93 3.63 -19.59 7.64
C LYS A 93 3.02 -19.59 9.05
N GLN A 94 2.33 -18.54 9.43
CA GLN A 94 1.78 -18.38 10.77
C GLN A 94 0.28 -18.64 10.80
N SER A 95 -0.22 -19.23 11.90
CA SER A 95 -1.66 -19.34 12.14
C SER A 95 -2.29 -17.95 12.33
N LEU A 96 -3.59 -17.81 12.02
CA LEU A 96 -4.36 -16.56 12.10
C LEU A 96 -4.17 -15.84 13.45
N TRP A 97 -4.27 -16.56 14.58
CA TRP A 97 -4.10 -16.02 15.93
C TRP A 97 -2.69 -15.52 16.20
N LYS A 98 -1.67 -16.27 15.78
CA LYS A 98 -0.27 -15.82 15.90
C LYS A 98 0.00 -14.58 15.06
N SER A 99 -0.59 -14.51 13.86
CA SER A 99 -0.51 -13.33 13.02
C SER A 99 -1.13 -12.09 13.67
N MET A 100 -2.28 -12.24 14.34
CA MET A 100 -2.94 -11.13 15.05
C MET A 100 -2.11 -10.62 16.23
N VAL A 101 -1.63 -11.52 17.09
CA VAL A 101 -0.77 -11.17 18.23
C VAL A 101 0.53 -10.49 17.76
N LEU A 102 1.14 -11.02 16.71
CA LEU A 102 2.35 -10.43 16.16
C LEU A 102 2.09 -9.05 15.53
N THR A 103 0.93 -8.83 14.93
CA THR A 103 0.55 -7.50 14.42
C THR A 103 0.48 -6.48 15.55
N ILE A 104 -0.04 -6.86 16.72
CA ILE A 104 -0.09 -5.99 17.91
C ILE A 104 1.33 -5.65 18.37
N LEU A 105 2.17 -6.67 18.59
CA LEU A 105 3.56 -6.47 19.03
C LEU A 105 4.39 -5.69 18.00
N GLN A 106 4.15 -5.90 16.71
CA GLN A 106 4.78 -5.14 15.64
C GLN A 106 4.35 -3.68 15.62
N SER A 107 3.09 -3.41 15.94
CA SER A 107 2.57 -2.03 16.02
C SER A 107 3.26 -1.25 17.13
N GLU A 108 3.39 -1.85 18.33
CA GLU A 108 4.08 -1.23 19.47
C GLU A 108 5.53 -0.89 19.10
N PHE A 109 6.27 -1.87 18.55
CA PHE A 109 7.63 -1.66 18.11
C PHE A 109 7.76 -0.53 17.07
N GLN A 110 6.81 -0.43 16.13
CA GLN A 110 6.82 0.65 15.14
C GLN A 110 6.52 2.02 15.76
N ILE A 111 5.57 2.08 16.70
CA ILE A 111 5.21 3.33 17.39
C ILE A 111 6.41 3.89 18.14
N GLU A 112 7.08 3.05 18.93
CA GLU A 112 8.28 3.46 19.65
C GLU A 112 9.34 4.04 18.71
N GLY A 113 9.60 3.36 17.58
CA GLY A 113 10.58 3.83 16.61
C GLY A 113 10.20 5.15 15.93
N GLN A 114 8.91 5.42 15.75
CA GLN A 114 8.43 6.71 15.23
C GLN A 114 8.45 7.80 16.32
N TYR A 115 8.24 7.43 17.58
CA TYR A 115 8.38 8.35 18.70
C TYR A 115 9.85 8.76 18.93
N GLU A 116 10.79 7.80 18.91
CA GLU A 116 12.23 8.09 18.94
C GLU A 116 12.65 9.06 17.81
N PHE A 117 12.12 8.84 16.61
CA PHE A 117 12.38 9.72 15.47
C PHE A 117 11.80 11.12 15.67
N LEU A 118 10.57 11.25 16.19
CA LEU A 118 9.96 12.54 16.53
C LEU A 118 10.78 13.31 17.56
N MET A 119 11.30 12.61 18.55
CA MET A 119 12.08 13.19 19.66
C MET A 119 13.55 13.44 19.32
N HIS A 120 14.00 13.01 18.13
CA HIS A 120 15.37 13.23 17.69
C HIS A 120 15.69 14.74 17.63
N PRO A 121 16.83 15.22 18.20
CA PRO A 121 17.12 16.66 18.31
C PRO A 121 17.03 17.42 16.99
N ASN A 122 17.50 16.83 15.88
CA ASN A 122 17.47 17.47 14.56
C ASN A 122 16.05 17.70 14.04
N LEU A 123 15.11 16.80 14.30
CA LEU A 123 13.70 16.99 13.94
C LEU A 123 13.02 17.91 14.95
N ARG A 124 13.24 17.68 16.24
CA ARG A 124 12.61 18.44 17.32
C ARG A 124 12.91 19.94 17.23
N ASN A 125 14.15 20.32 16.91
CA ASN A 125 14.53 21.72 16.75
C ASN A 125 13.76 22.41 15.60
N LEU A 126 13.38 21.68 14.54
CA LEU A 126 12.64 22.26 13.41
C LEU A 126 11.21 22.67 13.77
N TYR A 127 10.55 21.94 14.67
CA TYR A 127 9.17 22.26 15.05
C TYR A 127 9.03 22.96 16.41
N GLU A 128 10.02 22.87 17.32
CA GLU A 128 9.99 23.60 18.60
C GLU A 128 10.63 24.99 18.49
N LYS A 129 11.69 25.13 17.68
CA LYS A 129 12.45 26.37 17.51
C LYS A 129 12.71 26.63 16.02
N PRO A 130 11.66 26.80 15.19
CA PRO A 130 11.84 26.94 13.77
C PRO A 130 12.62 28.20 13.43
N GLN A 131 13.74 28.04 12.73
CA GLN A 131 14.50 29.16 12.13
C GLN A 131 13.86 29.61 10.81
N THR A 132 13.12 28.73 10.16
CA THR A 132 12.42 28.96 8.89
C THR A 132 10.94 28.75 9.12
N LYS A 133 10.11 29.67 8.60
CA LYS A 133 8.66 29.47 8.55
C LYS A 133 8.34 28.43 7.47
N PHE A 134 7.70 27.35 7.86
CA PHE A 134 7.15 26.37 6.92
C PHE A 134 5.71 26.73 6.55
N ASP A 135 5.38 26.56 5.28
CA ASP A 135 4.05 26.81 4.71
C ASP A 135 3.22 25.50 4.64
N LEU A 136 3.89 24.35 4.70
CA LEU A 136 3.30 23.03 4.61
C LEU A 136 4.20 21.97 5.26
N VAL A 137 3.59 20.97 5.88
CA VAL A 137 4.27 19.74 6.32
C VAL A 137 3.76 18.56 5.51
N ILE A 138 4.67 17.72 5.03
CA ILE A 138 4.34 16.43 4.40
C ILE A 138 4.88 15.31 5.28
N LEU A 139 3.98 14.48 5.82
CA LEU A 139 4.32 13.38 6.72
C LEU A 139 4.22 12.04 5.99
N GLY A 140 5.27 11.25 6.04
CA GLY A 140 5.22 9.85 5.66
C GLY A 140 4.56 9.03 6.77
N MET A 141 3.38 8.50 6.51
CA MET A 141 2.63 7.76 7.51
C MET A 141 3.10 6.31 7.64
N LEU A 142 3.46 5.93 8.85
CA LEU A 142 3.76 4.57 9.26
C LEU A 142 3.58 4.46 10.78
N ALA A 143 2.36 4.30 11.24
CA ALA A 143 2.07 4.19 12.67
C ALA A 143 2.49 5.45 13.50
N ASN A 144 2.26 6.65 12.99
CA ASN A 144 2.81 7.90 13.52
C ASN A 144 1.90 9.12 13.38
N ASP A 145 0.60 8.94 13.44
CA ASP A 145 -0.40 10.03 13.37
C ASP A 145 -0.21 11.08 14.49
N PHE A 146 0.36 10.70 15.64
CA PHE A 146 0.78 11.67 16.67
C PHE A 146 1.76 12.73 16.13
N GLN A 147 2.46 12.46 15.01
CA GLN A 147 3.30 13.45 14.33
C GLN A 147 2.51 14.55 13.61
N LEU A 148 1.18 14.39 13.44
CA LEU A 148 0.29 15.46 12.94
C LEU A 148 0.41 16.73 13.81
N GLY A 149 0.73 16.58 15.07
CA GLY A 149 1.02 17.69 15.97
C GLY A 149 2.15 18.63 15.51
N ILE A 150 3.03 18.19 14.60
CA ILE A 150 4.06 19.05 13.99
C ILE A 150 3.40 20.18 13.20
N GLY A 151 2.37 19.88 12.39
CA GLY A 151 1.63 20.91 11.64
C GLY A 151 0.92 21.91 12.54
N ALA A 152 0.28 21.42 13.61
CA ALA A 152 -0.34 22.29 14.62
C ALA A 152 0.72 23.18 15.31
N LYS A 153 1.88 22.64 15.65
CA LYS A 153 2.97 23.40 16.28
C LYS A 153 3.55 24.47 15.35
N LEU A 154 3.65 24.16 14.05
CA LEU A 154 4.14 25.08 13.01
C LEU A 154 3.05 25.99 12.44
N ASN A 155 1.79 25.79 12.83
CA ASN A 155 0.62 26.53 12.33
C ASN A 155 0.51 26.50 10.79
N CYS A 156 0.67 25.30 10.20
CA CYS A 156 0.56 25.09 8.78
C CYS A 156 -0.20 23.79 8.43
N PRO A 157 -0.75 23.66 7.21
CA PRO A 157 -1.44 22.48 6.75
C PRO A 157 -0.52 21.25 6.75
N VAL A 158 -1.13 20.04 6.80
CA VAL A 158 -0.43 18.78 6.73
C VAL A 158 -0.98 17.95 5.58
N ILE A 159 -0.08 17.41 4.76
CA ILE A 159 -0.37 16.38 3.77
C ILE A 159 0.24 15.07 4.27
N LEU A 160 -0.55 13.99 4.18
CA LEU A 160 -0.08 12.66 4.52
C LEU A 160 0.29 11.90 3.24
N THR A 161 1.45 11.26 3.24
CA THR A 161 1.85 10.36 2.17
C THR A 161 1.89 8.92 2.65
N TRP A 162 1.57 8.04 1.73
CA TRP A 162 1.38 6.64 2.00
C TRP A 162 2.01 5.73 0.96
N VAL A 163 2.75 4.71 1.38
CA VAL A 163 3.50 3.82 0.50
C VAL A 163 2.93 2.40 0.45
N ARG A 164 1.76 2.18 0.98
CA ARG A 164 1.11 0.84 1.06
C ARG A 164 -0.38 0.90 0.70
N ILE A 165 -1.05 -0.30 0.63
CA ILE A 165 -2.51 -0.44 0.50
C ILE A 165 -3.22 0.15 1.73
N PRO A 166 -4.36 0.98 1.69
CA PRO A 166 -5.06 1.50 2.85
C PRO A 166 -5.33 0.38 3.84
N MET A 167 -4.90 0.58 5.06
CA MET A 167 -5.29 -0.26 6.18
C MET A 167 -6.45 0.45 6.88
N LEU A 168 -7.36 -0.30 7.48
CA LEU A 168 -8.61 0.25 8.04
C LEU A 168 -8.44 1.50 8.89
N PHE A 169 -7.38 1.56 9.69
CA PHE A 169 -7.13 2.73 10.53
C PHE A 169 -6.68 3.98 9.76
N ALA A 170 -6.20 3.82 8.56
CA ALA A 170 -5.94 4.89 7.63
C ALA A 170 -7.20 5.54 7.16
N ASP A 171 -8.11 4.69 6.77
CA ASP A 171 -9.44 5.13 6.36
C ASP A 171 -10.12 5.92 7.49
N PHE A 172 -9.90 5.56 8.74
CA PHE A 172 -10.41 6.32 9.90
C PHE A 172 -9.79 7.72 10.03
N VAL A 173 -8.48 7.87 9.83
CA VAL A 173 -7.79 9.18 9.94
C VAL A 173 -8.32 10.19 8.92
N VAL A 174 -8.66 9.73 7.70
CA VAL A 174 -9.20 10.58 6.64
C VAL A 174 -10.72 10.53 6.53
N GLY A 175 -11.40 9.78 7.43
CA GLY A 175 -12.85 9.61 7.40
C GLY A 175 -13.36 8.84 6.18
N ASN A 176 -12.55 7.95 5.63
CA ASN A 176 -12.89 7.07 4.51
C ASN A 176 -13.25 5.69 5.04
N ILE A 177 -14.50 5.47 5.44
CA ILE A 177 -14.94 4.17 5.94
C ILE A 177 -15.20 3.23 4.77
N ALA A 178 -14.44 2.13 4.72
CA ALA A 178 -14.64 1.08 3.74
C ALA A 178 -15.85 0.20 4.12
N ASP A 179 -16.70 -0.13 3.15
CA ASP A 179 -17.82 -1.05 3.37
C ASP A 179 -17.31 -2.51 3.36
N PRO A 180 -17.43 -3.25 4.49
CA PRO A 180 -16.94 -4.61 4.59
C PRO A 180 -17.72 -5.60 3.71
N ALA A 181 -18.85 -5.22 3.11
CA ALA A 181 -19.60 -6.09 2.23
C ALA A 181 -18.87 -6.37 0.92
N TYR A 182 -18.03 -5.44 0.43
CA TYR A 182 -17.31 -5.60 -0.83
C TYR A 182 -15.84 -5.18 -0.79
N VAL A 183 -15.43 -4.42 0.23
CA VAL A 183 -14.02 -4.06 0.43
C VAL A 183 -13.35 -5.09 1.34
N PRO A 184 -12.48 -5.98 0.82
CA PRO A 184 -11.82 -6.97 1.64
C PRO A 184 -10.77 -6.32 2.54
N THR A 185 -10.69 -6.81 3.77
CA THR A 185 -9.58 -6.50 4.67
C THR A 185 -8.28 -7.11 4.13
N MET A 186 -7.12 -6.57 4.53
CA MET A 186 -5.80 -6.95 4.01
C MET A 186 -5.50 -8.46 4.04
N THR A 187 -6.19 -9.21 4.91
CA THR A 187 -6.00 -10.66 5.08
C THR A 187 -7.09 -11.50 4.41
N VAL A 188 -7.97 -10.88 3.62
CA VAL A 188 -9.05 -11.54 2.88
C VAL A 188 -8.80 -11.36 1.40
N GLY A 189 -8.34 -12.43 0.73
CA GLY A 189 -8.12 -12.44 -0.73
C GLY A 189 -9.42 -12.71 -1.48
N LEU A 190 -9.61 -12.05 -2.63
CA LEU A 190 -10.63 -12.42 -3.61
C LEU A 190 -10.01 -13.37 -4.64
N GLU A 191 -10.81 -14.32 -5.13
CA GLU A 191 -10.41 -15.16 -6.25
C GLU A 191 -10.28 -14.33 -7.55
N PRO A 192 -9.45 -14.76 -8.51
CA PRO A 192 -9.28 -14.05 -9.78
C PRO A 192 -10.62 -13.86 -10.50
N GLY A 193 -10.89 -12.64 -10.95
CA GLY A 193 -12.14 -12.29 -11.61
C GLY A 193 -13.36 -12.17 -10.70
N GLN A 194 -13.23 -12.49 -9.43
CA GLN A 194 -14.29 -12.33 -8.44
C GLN A 194 -14.35 -10.87 -8.01
N LYS A 195 -15.46 -10.19 -8.33
CA LYS A 195 -15.71 -8.79 -7.93
C LYS A 195 -16.40 -8.67 -6.56
N THR A 196 -17.04 -9.75 -6.10
CA THR A 196 -17.82 -9.76 -4.87
C THR A 196 -17.47 -10.98 -4.01
N MET A 197 -17.52 -10.81 -2.70
CA MET A 197 -17.29 -11.90 -1.74
C MET A 197 -18.54 -12.76 -1.60
N GLY A 198 -18.40 -14.10 -1.61
CA GLY A 198 -19.45 -15.03 -1.20
C GLY A 198 -19.75 -14.89 0.30
N PHE A 199 -20.90 -15.45 0.77
CA PHE A 199 -21.37 -15.27 2.14
C PHE A 199 -20.31 -15.57 3.22
N GLY A 200 -19.64 -16.73 3.16
CA GLY A 200 -18.62 -17.13 4.14
C GLY A 200 -17.43 -16.16 4.19
N LEU A 201 -16.99 -15.68 3.00
CA LEU A 201 -15.90 -14.72 2.91
C LEU A 201 -16.33 -13.34 3.42
N ARG A 202 -17.56 -12.89 3.13
CA ARG A 202 -18.13 -11.65 3.67
C ARG A 202 -18.25 -11.69 5.19
N LEU A 203 -18.75 -12.81 5.75
CA LEU A 203 -18.84 -12.97 7.21
C LEU A 203 -17.44 -12.88 7.85
N THR A 204 -16.46 -13.58 7.29
CA THR A 204 -15.08 -13.53 7.77
C THR A 204 -14.52 -12.11 7.66
N ASN A 205 -14.78 -11.43 6.54
CA ASN A 205 -14.35 -10.06 6.32
C ASN A 205 -15.01 -9.08 7.30
N PHE A 206 -16.30 -9.21 7.51
CA PHE A 206 -17.06 -8.41 8.47
C PHE A 206 -16.54 -8.58 9.91
N LEU A 207 -16.31 -9.82 10.36
CA LEU A 207 -15.76 -10.09 11.68
C LEU A 207 -14.36 -9.49 11.86
N LYS A 208 -13.51 -9.63 10.84
CA LYS A 208 -12.16 -9.01 10.83
C LYS A 208 -12.23 -7.50 10.80
N TYR A 209 -13.12 -6.93 9.99
CA TYR A 209 -13.36 -5.49 9.93
C TYR A 209 -13.80 -4.95 11.28
N THR A 210 -14.83 -5.58 11.89
CA THR A 210 -15.36 -5.16 13.19
C THR A 210 -14.31 -5.26 14.29
N PHE A 211 -13.56 -6.38 14.34
CA PHE A 211 -12.45 -6.53 15.27
C PHE A 211 -11.38 -5.44 15.06
N SER A 212 -10.99 -5.21 13.82
CA SER A 212 -9.99 -4.17 13.50
C SER A 212 -10.50 -2.77 13.80
N SER A 213 -11.80 -2.50 13.61
CA SER A 213 -12.42 -1.22 13.94
C SER A 213 -12.42 -0.97 15.44
N ILE A 214 -12.82 -1.96 16.24
CA ILE A 214 -12.76 -1.88 17.72
C ILE A 214 -11.30 -1.75 18.18
N PHE A 215 -10.40 -2.55 17.61
CA PHE A 215 -8.98 -2.47 17.92
C PHE A 215 -8.40 -1.10 17.60
N ASN A 216 -8.79 -0.50 16.46
CA ASN A 216 -8.32 0.83 16.08
C ASN A 216 -8.85 1.92 17.01
N GLU A 217 -10.13 1.84 17.45
CA GLU A 217 -10.65 2.77 18.45
C GLU A 217 -9.94 2.63 19.81
N VAL A 218 -9.69 1.41 20.25
CA VAL A 218 -8.97 1.15 21.51
C VAL A 218 -7.51 1.61 21.42
N MET A 219 -6.87 1.41 20.28
CA MET A 219 -5.49 1.83 20.03
C MET A 219 -5.39 3.23 19.43
N ALA A 220 -6.52 3.85 19.05
CA ALA A 220 -6.73 5.21 18.51
C ALA A 220 -5.78 5.62 17.37
N TYR A 221 -5.18 4.67 16.62
CA TYR A 221 -4.05 5.03 15.77
C TYR A 221 -3.84 4.12 14.58
N LYS A 222 -3.76 4.69 13.36
CA LYS A 222 -2.87 4.35 12.25
C LYS A 222 -3.38 3.65 11.02
N MET A 223 -2.93 4.19 10.06
CA MET A 223 -2.15 3.96 8.83
C MET A 223 -2.94 3.91 7.55
N ASN A 224 -2.34 4.39 6.57
CA ASN A 224 -2.78 4.88 5.31
C ASN A 224 -2.29 4.17 4.08
N GLN A 225 -2.89 4.48 2.91
CA GLN A 225 -2.55 3.80 1.71
C GLN A 225 -2.77 4.42 0.36
N TYR A 226 -2.23 3.71 -0.61
CA TYR A 226 -2.11 4.03 -1.99
C TYR A 226 -2.80 3.04 -2.94
N TYR A 227 -3.43 3.54 -4.01
CA TYR A 227 -4.17 2.78 -5.01
C TYR A 227 -3.43 2.54 -6.32
N VAL A 228 -3.57 1.40 -6.90
CA VAL A 228 -3.81 1.04 -8.32
C VAL A 228 -4.13 -0.44 -8.49
N GLU A 229 -3.87 -1.30 -7.49
CA GLU A 229 -3.94 -2.75 -7.62
C GLU A 229 -4.80 -3.44 -6.57
N GLY A 230 -5.57 -2.65 -5.82
CA GLY A 230 -6.49 -3.17 -4.81
C GLY A 230 -7.90 -3.37 -5.33
N PRO A 231 -8.78 -3.96 -4.52
CA PRO A 231 -10.20 -4.00 -4.83
C PRO A 231 -10.76 -2.58 -4.94
N ILE A 232 -11.69 -2.39 -5.87
CA ILE A 232 -12.40 -1.12 -6.03
C ILE A 232 -13.07 -0.75 -4.71
N ARG A 233 -12.81 0.47 -4.25
CA ARG A 233 -13.44 1.04 -3.06
C ARG A 233 -13.71 2.53 -3.23
N PRO A 234 -14.71 3.08 -2.52
CA PRO A 234 -14.92 4.51 -2.50
C PRO A 234 -13.74 5.19 -1.80
N VAL A 235 -13.42 6.40 -2.22
CA VAL A 235 -12.44 7.27 -1.57
C VAL A 235 -13.08 8.64 -1.34
N VAL A 236 -12.68 9.29 -0.27
CA VAL A 236 -13.08 10.69 -0.02
C VAL A 236 -12.30 11.64 -0.94
N PRO A 237 -12.87 12.82 -1.29
CA PRO A 237 -12.22 13.75 -2.21
C PRO A 237 -10.81 14.20 -1.81
N GLN A 238 -10.47 14.16 -0.53
CA GLN A 238 -9.13 14.48 -0.02
C GLN A 238 -8.08 13.38 -0.23
N SER A 239 -8.48 12.20 -0.67
CA SER A 239 -7.57 11.08 -0.95
C SER A 239 -7.18 11.08 -2.42
N ILE A 240 -5.93 11.40 -2.71
CA ILE A 240 -5.39 11.52 -4.06
C ILE A 240 -4.44 10.38 -4.36
N GLU A 241 -4.71 9.68 -5.45
CA GLU A 241 -3.88 8.57 -5.91
C GLU A 241 -2.66 9.06 -6.71
N ILE A 242 -1.47 8.71 -6.24
CA ILE A 242 -0.20 9.09 -6.87
C ILE A 242 0.69 7.88 -7.24
N GLY A 243 0.09 6.66 -7.51
CA GLY A 243 0.78 5.43 -7.82
C GLY A 243 1.80 5.52 -8.93
N GLY A 244 2.96 4.94 -8.67
CA GLY A 244 4.07 5.00 -9.59
C GLY A 244 4.81 6.33 -9.57
N ILE A 245 4.62 7.17 -8.54
CA ILE A 245 5.35 8.45 -8.41
C ILE A 245 6.87 8.26 -8.46
N GLN A 246 7.39 7.13 -8.01
CA GLN A 246 8.80 6.78 -8.06
C GLN A 246 9.27 6.32 -9.44
N VAL A 247 8.35 5.87 -10.31
CA VAL A 247 8.68 5.37 -11.64
C VAL A 247 9.00 6.55 -12.57
N LYS A 248 10.05 6.41 -13.36
CA LYS A 248 10.40 7.40 -14.38
C LYS A 248 9.46 7.25 -15.57
N GLU A 249 8.77 8.34 -15.94
CA GLU A 249 7.94 8.36 -17.15
C GLU A 249 8.79 8.27 -18.41
N GLN A 250 10.00 8.82 -18.34
CA GLN A 250 11.05 8.69 -19.33
C GLN A 250 12.30 8.13 -18.67
N PRO A 251 12.79 6.96 -19.11
CA PRO A 251 13.99 6.36 -18.57
C PRO A 251 15.22 7.23 -18.87
N ASP A 252 16.17 7.26 -17.95
CA ASP A 252 17.46 7.86 -18.17
C ASP A 252 18.33 6.95 -19.07
N PRO A 253 19.32 7.50 -19.78
CA PRO A 253 20.32 6.69 -20.47
C PRO A 253 21.03 5.74 -19.51
N LEU A 254 21.11 4.47 -19.88
CA LEU A 254 21.82 3.46 -19.11
C LEU A 254 23.33 3.73 -19.09
N PRO A 255 24.05 3.34 -18.04
CA PRO A 255 25.51 3.24 -18.07
C PRO A 255 25.97 2.44 -19.29
N LYS A 256 27.08 2.85 -19.92
CA LYS A 256 27.53 2.34 -21.21
C LYS A 256 27.70 0.80 -21.22
N ASP A 257 28.28 0.26 -20.18
CA ASP A 257 28.51 -1.17 -19.99
C ASP A 257 27.20 -1.97 -19.90
N ILE A 258 26.20 -1.45 -19.18
CA ILE A 258 24.87 -2.06 -19.06
C ILE A 258 24.10 -1.93 -20.37
N ALA A 259 24.19 -0.77 -21.04
CA ALA A 259 23.56 -0.55 -22.34
C ALA A 259 24.10 -1.53 -23.39
N GLU A 260 25.42 -1.63 -23.55
CA GLU A 260 26.06 -2.58 -24.45
C GLU A 260 25.73 -4.05 -24.11
N PHE A 261 25.61 -4.37 -22.84
CA PHE A 261 25.21 -5.70 -22.41
C PHE A 261 23.77 -6.01 -22.82
N LEU A 262 22.84 -5.08 -22.64
CA LEU A 262 21.43 -5.26 -23.01
C LEU A 262 21.19 -5.19 -24.53
N ASP A 263 21.86 -4.26 -25.24
CA ASP A 263 21.74 -4.13 -26.69
C ASP A 263 22.14 -5.42 -27.43
N ASN A 264 23.17 -6.11 -26.90
CA ASN A 264 23.63 -7.38 -27.42
C ASN A 264 22.83 -8.60 -26.95
N ALA A 265 21.74 -8.43 -26.21
CA ALA A 265 20.88 -9.53 -25.74
C ALA A 265 19.90 -9.96 -26.85
N ARG A 266 20.39 -10.72 -27.86
CA ARG A 266 19.60 -11.14 -29.03
C ARG A 266 18.38 -12.02 -28.65
N ASP A 267 18.55 -12.90 -27.67
CA ASP A 267 17.49 -13.77 -27.14
C ASP A 267 16.69 -13.11 -25.99
N GLY A 268 16.94 -11.83 -25.74
CA GLY A 268 16.36 -11.08 -24.64
C GLY A 268 17.21 -11.11 -23.38
N ALA A 269 16.78 -10.32 -22.39
CA ALA A 269 17.46 -10.20 -21.10
C ALA A 269 16.50 -10.44 -19.94
N ILE A 270 17.06 -10.99 -18.86
CA ILE A 270 16.43 -11.17 -17.57
C ILE A 270 17.04 -10.16 -16.61
N PHE A 271 16.21 -9.38 -15.94
CA PHE A 271 16.65 -8.60 -14.79
C PHE A 271 16.33 -9.36 -13.51
N PHE A 272 17.30 -9.51 -12.61
CA PHE A 272 17.11 -10.18 -11.34
C PHE A 272 17.49 -9.27 -10.18
N SER A 273 16.50 -8.93 -9.36
CA SER A 273 16.68 -8.09 -8.16
C SER A 273 15.68 -8.41 -7.07
N LEU A 274 16.19 -8.72 -5.90
CA LEU A 274 15.39 -8.97 -4.68
C LEU A 274 15.15 -7.69 -3.86
N GLY A 275 15.27 -6.53 -4.52
CA GLY A 275 15.04 -5.23 -3.90
C GLY A 275 16.22 -4.72 -3.06
N SER A 276 15.94 -3.83 -2.13
CA SER A 276 16.97 -3.12 -1.34
C SER A 276 17.07 -3.62 0.12
N ASN A 277 16.11 -4.43 0.57
CA ASN A 277 16.03 -4.92 1.95
C ASN A 277 16.46 -6.38 2.12
N VAL A 278 16.74 -7.06 1.01
CA VAL A 278 17.18 -8.46 1.00
C VAL A 278 18.67 -8.49 0.79
N ASP A 279 19.36 -9.02 1.76
CA ASP A 279 20.79 -9.35 1.66
C ASP A 279 20.94 -10.72 0.98
N THR A 280 22.04 -10.93 0.26
CA THR A 280 22.41 -12.20 -0.36
C THR A 280 22.42 -13.36 0.63
N ASN A 281 22.79 -13.09 1.88
CA ASN A 281 22.76 -14.04 3.00
C ASN A 281 21.34 -14.45 3.46
N THR A 282 20.29 -13.88 2.87
CA THR A 282 18.89 -14.23 3.19
C THR A 282 18.51 -15.60 2.59
N PHE A 283 19.16 -15.98 1.50
CA PHE A 283 18.99 -17.29 0.88
C PHE A 283 20.02 -18.30 1.38
N SER A 284 19.63 -19.58 1.43
CA SER A 284 20.62 -20.61 1.64
C SER A 284 21.58 -20.70 0.44
N PRO A 285 22.84 -21.06 0.65
CA PRO A 285 23.80 -21.26 -0.45
C PRO A 285 23.25 -22.17 -1.55
N GLN A 286 22.48 -23.21 -1.18
CA GLN A 286 21.87 -24.16 -2.10
C GLN A 286 20.87 -23.50 -3.05
N VAL A 287 20.05 -22.57 -2.56
CA VAL A 287 19.10 -21.83 -3.39
C VAL A 287 19.83 -20.93 -4.37
N ILE A 288 20.89 -20.26 -3.93
CA ILE A 288 21.72 -19.41 -4.80
C ILE A 288 22.39 -20.26 -5.89
N GLU A 289 22.92 -21.43 -5.54
CA GLU A 289 23.53 -22.38 -6.47
C GLU A 289 22.54 -22.86 -7.54
N ILE A 290 21.32 -23.25 -7.13
CA ILE A 290 20.23 -23.63 -8.05
C ILE A 290 19.95 -22.49 -9.04
N ILE A 291 19.75 -21.27 -8.53
CA ILE A 291 19.43 -20.11 -9.36
C ILE A 291 20.57 -19.82 -10.33
N HIS A 292 21.81 -19.77 -9.86
CA HIS A 292 22.98 -19.51 -10.72
C HIS A 292 23.14 -20.60 -11.78
N LYS A 293 23.01 -21.86 -11.40
CA LYS A 293 23.12 -23.01 -12.31
C LYS A 293 22.10 -22.97 -13.44
N VAL A 294 20.86 -22.59 -13.16
CA VAL A 294 19.84 -22.45 -14.18
C VAL A 294 20.12 -21.23 -15.07
N LEU A 295 20.32 -20.06 -14.47
CA LEU A 295 20.50 -18.82 -15.23
C LEU A 295 21.76 -18.82 -16.09
N SER A 296 22.83 -19.47 -15.67
CA SER A 296 24.09 -19.57 -16.43
C SER A 296 23.98 -20.44 -17.69
N LYS A 297 22.99 -21.35 -17.77
CA LYS A 297 22.74 -22.21 -18.95
C LYS A 297 21.88 -21.55 -20.01
N LEU A 298 21.19 -20.45 -19.68
CA LEU A 298 20.27 -19.77 -20.59
C LEU A 298 21.03 -19.03 -21.71
N THR A 299 20.42 -18.93 -22.88
CA THR A 299 20.93 -18.10 -23.99
C THR A 299 20.67 -16.60 -23.74
N GLN A 300 19.74 -16.28 -22.87
CA GLN A 300 19.40 -14.93 -22.48
C GLN A 300 20.52 -14.32 -21.61
N ARG A 301 20.65 -13.02 -21.71
CA ARG A 301 21.53 -12.27 -20.84
C ARG A 301 20.83 -11.98 -19.51
N VAL A 302 21.57 -12.05 -18.41
CA VAL A 302 21.04 -11.83 -17.06
C VAL A 302 21.76 -10.67 -16.42
N ILE A 303 21.03 -9.65 -15.97
CA ILE A 303 21.56 -8.61 -15.09
C ILE A 303 21.09 -8.96 -13.68
N TRP A 304 22.04 -9.29 -12.82
CA TRP A 304 21.75 -9.73 -11.46
C TRP A 304 22.29 -8.75 -10.43
N LYS A 305 21.39 -8.17 -9.65
CA LYS A 305 21.76 -7.31 -8.53
C LYS A 305 22.34 -8.14 -7.41
N TRP A 306 23.64 -7.97 -7.16
CA TRP A 306 24.38 -8.70 -6.15
C TRP A 306 25.13 -7.76 -5.20
N HIS A 307 25.16 -8.08 -3.90
CA HIS A 307 25.67 -7.16 -2.88
C HIS A 307 27.21 -7.11 -2.86
N ASP A 308 27.86 -8.27 -2.95
CA ASP A 308 29.31 -8.42 -2.88
C ASP A 308 29.86 -8.89 -4.23
N LEU A 309 30.51 -7.97 -4.95
CA LEU A 309 31.05 -8.26 -6.28
C LEU A 309 32.37 -9.05 -6.23
N ASP A 310 33.00 -9.13 -5.05
CA ASP A 310 34.23 -9.93 -4.84
C ASP A 310 33.87 -11.40 -4.54
N ASP A 311 32.62 -11.67 -4.09
CA ASP A 311 32.11 -13.01 -3.82
C ASP A 311 30.75 -13.21 -4.54
N THR A 312 30.82 -13.43 -5.86
CA THR A 312 29.64 -13.69 -6.69
C THR A 312 29.31 -15.19 -6.73
N PRO A 313 28.04 -15.58 -7.01
CA PRO A 313 27.62 -16.99 -7.06
C PRO A 313 28.37 -17.86 -8.06
N GLY A 314 29.08 -17.25 -9.02
CA GLY A 314 29.86 -17.92 -10.04
C GLY A 314 30.20 -16.96 -11.18
N ASN A 315 30.94 -17.51 -12.17
CA ASN A 315 31.37 -16.76 -13.34
C ASN A 315 30.73 -17.35 -14.61
N ALA A 316 29.77 -16.63 -15.19
CA ALA A 316 29.11 -17.01 -16.44
C ALA A 316 29.07 -15.82 -17.39
N SER A 317 29.43 -16.03 -18.65
CA SER A 317 29.56 -14.95 -19.66
C SER A 317 28.25 -14.25 -20.01
N ASN A 318 27.12 -14.89 -19.72
CA ASN A 318 25.77 -14.33 -19.92
C ASN A 318 25.23 -13.62 -18.68
N ILE A 319 25.96 -13.58 -17.55
CA ILE A 319 25.50 -12.92 -16.31
C ILE A 319 26.37 -11.70 -16.00
N TYR A 320 25.72 -10.56 -15.83
CA TYR A 320 26.31 -9.30 -15.36
C TYR A 320 25.88 -9.07 -13.90
N PHE A 321 26.83 -8.98 -12.98
CA PHE A 321 26.56 -8.66 -11.58
C PHE A 321 26.77 -7.17 -11.31
N GLY A 322 25.84 -6.56 -10.57
CA GLY A 322 25.95 -5.17 -10.16
C GLY A 322 25.43 -4.90 -8.76
N LYS A 323 26.15 -4.11 -7.98
CA LYS A 323 25.82 -3.78 -6.59
C LYS A 323 24.59 -2.85 -6.49
N TRP A 324 24.52 -1.90 -7.39
CA TRP A 324 23.39 -0.96 -7.52
C TRP A 324 23.10 -0.74 -9.00
N LEU A 325 21.89 -1.06 -9.40
CA LEU A 325 21.49 -1.08 -10.81
C LEU A 325 20.33 -0.08 -11.03
N PRO A 326 20.30 0.64 -12.14
CA PRO A 326 19.21 1.55 -12.50
C PRO A 326 17.99 0.74 -12.95
N GLN A 327 17.20 0.25 -11.98
CA GLN A 327 16.11 -0.70 -12.18
C GLN A 327 15.06 -0.22 -13.18
N ASP A 328 14.59 1.03 -13.05
CA ASP A 328 13.61 1.63 -13.97
C ASP A 328 14.13 1.60 -15.42
N ASP A 329 15.40 2.01 -15.62
CA ASP A 329 16.00 2.15 -16.94
C ASP A 329 16.26 0.77 -17.57
N ILE A 330 16.61 -0.23 -16.76
CA ILE A 330 16.75 -1.63 -17.20
C ILE A 330 15.40 -2.22 -17.57
N LEU A 331 14.35 -1.98 -16.77
CA LEU A 331 13.00 -2.48 -17.04
C LEU A 331 12.38 -1.79 -18.27
N ALA A 332 12.75 -0.55 -18.55
CA ALA A 332 12.34 0.18 -19.75
C ALA A 332 13.01 -0.32 -21.03
N HIS A 333 14.12 -1.05 -20.93
CA HIS A 333 14.88 -1.48 -22.11
C HIS A 333 14.11 -2.53 -22.92
N PRO A 334 14.00 -2.39 -24.27
CA PRO A 334 13.17 -3.26 -25.10
C PRO A 334 13.58 -4.74 -25.06
N ASN A 335 14.86 -5.01 -24.78
CA ASN A 335 15.37 -6.37 -24.68
C ASN A 335 15.13 -7.00 -23.30
N THR A 336 14.67 -6.26 -22.27
CA THR A 336 14.29 -6.84 -20.98
C THR A 336 12.95 -7.57 -21.13
N LYS A 337 12.99 -8.90 -21.02
CA LYS A 337 11.83 -9.77 -21.24
C LYS A 337 11.22 -10.32 -19.97
N LEU A 338 12.00 -10.43 -18.90
CA LEU A 338 11.60 -11.00 -17.64
C LEU A 338 12.23 -10.24 -16.47
N PHE A 339 11.47 -10.07 -15.40
CA PHE A 339 11.97 -9.59 -14.13
C PHE A 339 11.80 -10.65 -13.03
N ILE A 340 12.91 -11.16 -12.50
CA ILE A 340 12.91 -12.02 -11.31
C ILE A 340 12.99 -11.11 -10.09
N THR A 341 11.99 -11.17 -9.23
CA THR A 341 11.80 -10.20 -8.14
C THR A 341 11.29 -10.85 -6.87
N HIS A 342 11.52 -10.21 -5.72
CA HIS A 342 10.89 -10.60 -4.45
C HIS A 342 9.41 -10.16 -4.35
N ALA A 343 8.85 -9.55 -5.39
CA ALA A 343 7.51 -8.97 -5.44
C ALA A 343 7.23 -7.87 -4.39
N GLY A 344 8.23 -7.09 -4.02
CA GLY A 344 8.00 -5.85 -3.27
C GLY A 344 7.21 -4.86 -4.11
N LYS A 345 6.26 -4.14 -3.47
CA LYS A 345 5.27 -3.29 -4.16
C LYS A 345 5.89 -2.27 -5.13
N GLY A 346 7.02 -1.65 -4.76
CA GLY A 346 7.74 -0.72 -5.64
C GLY A 346 8.19 -1.39 -6.94
N SER A 347 8.87 -2.53 -6.83
CA SER A 347 9.38 -3.29 -7.97
C SER A 347 8.26 -3.83 -8.86
N VAL A 348 7.15 -4.26 -8.25
CA VAL A 348 5.95 -4.70 -9.00
C VAL A 348 5.38 -3.52 -9.79
N ALA A 349 5.24 -2.34 -9.18
CA ALA A 349 4.72 -1.15 -9.85
C ALA A 349 5.60 -0.71 -11.03
N GLU A 350 6.92 -0.79 -10.91
CA GLU A 350 7.86 -0.49 -11.99
C GLU A 350 7.71 -1.49 -13.15
N ALA A 351 7.69 -2.80 -12.85
CA ALA A 351 7.49 -3.84 -13.85
C ALA A 351 6.14 -3.71 -14.58
N GLN A 352 5.08 -3.35 -13.85
CA GLN A 352 3.75 -3.11 -14.41
C GLN A 352 3.71 -1.86 -15.29
N PHE A 353 4.40 -0.80 -14.90
CA PHE A 353 4.50 0.41 -15.71
C PHE A 353 5.20 0.16 -17.05
N TYR A 354 6.30 -0.59 -17.04
CA TYR A 354 7.05 -0.93 -18.24
C TYR A 354 6.54 -2.17 -18.98
N GLY A 355 5.56 -2.89 -18.42
CA GLY A 355 4.97 -4.06 -19.03
C GLY A 355 5.90 -5.27 -19.10
N VAL A 356 6.72 -5.49 -18.08
CA VAL A 356 7.69 -6.60 -17.99
C VAL A 356 7.09 -7.73 -17.15
N PRO A 357 6.92 -8.95 -17.68
CA PRO A 357 6.47 -10.12 -16.93
C PRO A 357 7.42 -10.47 -15.79
N MET A 358 6.90 -11.13 -14.74
CA MET A 358 7.65 -11.36 -13.53
C MET A 358 7.65 -12.84 -13.11
N VAL A 359 8.79 -13.29 -12.55
CA VAL A 359 8.87 -14.47 -11.69
C VAL A 359 9.15 -13.98 -10.27
N ALA A 360 8.23 -14.25 -9.36
CA ALA A 360 8.32 -13.77 -7.99
C ALA A 360 8.90 -14.83 -7.05
N LEU A 361 9.84 -14.41 -6.20
CA LEU A 361 10.44 -15.18 -5.12
C LEU A 361 10.15 -14.46 -3.79
N PRO A 362 8.92 -14.54 -3.26
CA PRO A 362 8.54 -13.80 -2.06
C PRO A 362 9.21 -14.34 -0.81
N LEU A 363 9.58 -13.43 0.11
CA LEU A 363 10.27 -13.76 1.36
C LEU A 363 9.44 -13.39 2.60
N PHE A 364 8.98 -12.15 2.71
CA PHE A 364 8.30 -11.65 3.89
C PHE A 364 7.39 -10.44 3.61
N GLY A 365 6.62 -10.03 4.63
CA GLY A 365 5.81 -8.82 4.58
C GLY A 365 4.63 -8.92 3.64
N ASP A 366 4.53 -7.99 2.69
CA ASP A 366 3.49 -7.92 1.65
C ASP A 366 3.82 -8.75 0.40
N GLN A 367 5.05 -9.26 0.29
CA GLN A 367 5.55 -9.95 -0.90
C GLN A 367 4.74 -11.21 -1.26
N PRO A 368 4.37 -12.12 -0.31
CA PRO A 368 3.54 -13.28 -0.65
C PRO A 368 2.19 -12.89 -1.24
N SER A 369 1.51 -11.90 -0.65
CA SER A 369 0.24 -11.40 -1.16
C SER A 369 0.37 -10.74 -2.54
N ASN A 370 1.42 -9.94 -2.75
CA ASN A 370 1.71 -9.32 -4.04
C ASN A 370 2.00 -10.39 -5.11
N SER A 371 2.71 -11.47 -4.75
CA SER A 371 3.03 -12.59 -5.65
C SER A 371 1.80 -13.36 -6.08
N GLU A 372 0.86 -13.60 -5.17
CA GLU A 372 -0.42 -14.22 -5.49
C GLU A 372 -1.24 -13.34 -6.43
N ILE A 373 -1.33 -12.02 -6.16
CA ILE A 373 -2.03 -11.07 -7.03
C ILE A 373 -1.39 -11.02 -8.41
N LEU A 374 -0.06 -10.97 -8.49
CA LEU A 374 0.72 -11.00 -9.73
C LEU A 374 0.37 -12.23 -10.57
N ALA A 375 0.39 -13.43 -9.98
CA ALA A 375 0.09 -14.67 -10.67
C ALA A 375 -1.39 -14.74 -11.11
N LYS A 376 -2.30 -14.35 -10.24
CA LYS A 376 -3.74 -14.29 -10.50
C LYS A 376 -4.10 -13.30 -11.63
N SER A 377 -3.35 -12.21 -11.74
CA SER A 377 -3.51 -11.22 -12.80
C SER A 377 -2.91 -11.66 -14.15
N GLY A 378 -2.21 -12.78 -14.19
CA GLY A 378 -1.53 -13.26 -15.39
C GLY A 378 -0.28 -12.46 -15.75
N PHE A 379 0.35 -11.79 -14.78
CA PHE A 379 1.56 -11.00 -15.02
C PHE A 379 2.85 -11.81 -14.86
N GLY A 380 2.72 -13.07 -14.45
CA GLY A 380 3.83 -13.99 -14.23
C GLY A 380 3.47 -15.11 -13.26
N ARG A 381 4.48 -15.67 -12.62
CA ARG A 381 4.36 -16.78 -11.66
C ARG A 381 5.17 -16.49 -10.39
N TRP A 382 4.95 -17.27 -9.35
CA TRP A 382 5.78 -17.23 -8.15
C TRP A 382 6.19 -18.62 -7.70
N LEU A 383 7.32 -18.70 -7.00
CA LEU A 383 7.89 -19.91 -6.44
C LEU A 383 8.24 -19.68 -4.97
N ASP A 384 8.08 -20.72 -4.16
CA ASP A 384 8.51 -20.69 -2.76
C ASP A 384 10.01 -21.03 -2.70
N VAL A 385 10.80 -20.09 -2.21
CA VAL A 385 12.26 -20.24 -2.09
C VAL A 385 12.69 -21.38 -1.17
N HIS A 386 11.83 -21.77 -0.22
CA HIS A 386 12.13 -22.84 0.74
C HIS A 386 11.97 -24.25 0.16
N THR A 387 11.25 -24.38 -0.95
CA THR A 387 11.02 -25.65 -1.66
C THR A 387 11.51 -25.60 -3.10
N LEU A 388 12.35 -24.61 -3.44
CA LEU A 388 12.81 -24.37 -4.80
C LEU A 388 13.66 -25.54 -5.29
N THR A 389 13.30 -26.08 -6.46
CA THR A 389 14.10 -27.06 -7.21
C THR A 389 14.65 -26.46 -8.50
N GLU A 390 15.72 -27.04 -9.04
CA GLU A 390 16.29 -26.63 -10.34
C GLU A 390 15.25 -26.75 -11.46
N GLU A 391 14.53 -27.86 -11.51
CA GLU A 391 13.50 -28.14 -12.52
C GLU A 391 12.34 -27.13 -12.45
N ASP A 392 11.80 -26.85 -11.24
CA ASP A 392 10.69 -25.91 -11.08
C ASP A 392 11.11 -24.48 -11.45
N PHE A 393 12.32 -24.08 -11.08
CA PHE A 393 12.84 -22.76 -11.38
C PHE A 393 13.06 -22.58 -12.88
N GLU A 394 13.76 -23.50 -13.54
CA GLU A 394 14.01 -23.48 -14.98
C GLU A 394 12.70 -23.45 -15.77
N LYS A 395 11.80 -24.39 -15.50
CA LYS A 395 10.48 -24.48 -16.13
C LYS A 395 9.67 -23.20 -15.97
N THR A 396 9.68 -22.60 -14.79
CA THR A 396 8.92 -21.37 -14.51
C THR A 396 9.51 -20.17 -15.24
N VAL A 397 10.83 -20.02 -15.26
CA VAL A 397 11.52 -18.94 -15.98
C VAL A 397 11.22 -19.04 -17.48
N LEU A 398 11.37 -20.22 -18.07
CA LEU A 398 11.10 -20.44 -19.49
C LEU A 398 9.62 -20.23 -19.83
N ASP A 399 8.69 -20.76 -19.02
CA ASP A 399 7.24 -20.54 -19.25
C ASP A 399 6.90 -19.05 -19.28
N VAL A 400 7.37 -18.27 -18.31
CA VAL A 400 7.05 -16.84 -18.27
C VAL A 400 7.69 -16.04 -19.41
N MET A 401 8.86 -16.47 -19.88
CA MET A 401 9.53 -15.81 -21.01
C MET A 401 8.92 -16.15 -22.36
N GLU A 402 8.59 -17.43 -22.61
CA GLU A 402 8.17 -17.93 -23.90
C GLU A 402 6.66 -17.84 -24.13
N ASN A 403 5.86 -17.93 -23.06
CA ASN A 403 4.42 -17.87 -23.16
C ASN A 403 3.93 -16.42 -23.32
N PRO A 404 3.41 -16.03 -24.50
CA PRO A 404 3.05 -14.64 -24.81
C PRO A 404 1.87 -14.12 -23.98
N THR A 405 1.15 -14.99 -23.27
CA THR A 405 -0.02 -14.60 -22.49
C THR A 405 0.36 -13.65 -21.34
N TYR A 406 1.49 -13.89 -20.68
CA TYR A 406 1.99 -13.02 -19.60
C TYR A 406 2.35 -11.63 -20.13
N ARG A 407 3.10 -11.57 -21.21
CA ARG A 407 3.48 -10.30 -21.86
C ARG A 407 2.27 -9.52 -22.34
N LYS A 408 1.29 -10.21 -22.90
CA LYS A 408 0.03 -9.59 -23.37
C LYS A 408 -0.79 -9.04 -22.21
N ALA A 409 -0.91 -9.80 -21.10
CA ALA A 409 -1.68 -9.40 -19.93
C ALA A 409 -1.07 -8.17 -19.25
N ILE A 410 0.23 -8.20 -18.95
CA ILE A 410 0.91 -7.08 -18.29
C ILE A 410 1.04 -5.86 -19.22
N GLY A 411 1.22 -6.06 -20.53
CA GLY A 411 1.24 -4.97 -21.51
C GLY A 411 -0.10 -4.23 -21.60
N LYS A 412 -1.21 -4.97 -21.57
CA LYS A 412 -2.55 -4.38 -21.48
C LYS A 412 -2.72 -3.57 -20.19
N PHE A 413 -2.28 -4.12 -19.07
CA PHE A 413 -2.31 -3.41 -17.78
C PHE A 413 -1.45 -2.16 -17.83
N SER A 414 -0.23 -2.24 -18.33
CA SER A 414 0.70 -1.11 -18.48
C SER A 414 0.10 0.06 -19.26
N SER A 415 -0.61 -0.22 -20.37
CA SER A 415 -1.29 0.84 -21.13
C SER A 415 -2.39 1.52 -20.32
N LEU A 416 -3.21 0.75 -19.59
CA LEU A 416 -4.26 1.30 -18.72
C LEU A 416 -3.66 2.07 -17.53
N TYR A 417 -2.56 1.56 -16.97
CA TYR A 417 -1.89 2.18 -15.84
C TYR A 417 -1.30 3.55 -16.15
N ARG A 418 -0.84 3.74 -17.39
CA ARG A 418 -0.27 5.02 -17.88
C ARG A 418 -1.31 5.99 -18.42
N ASP A 419 -2.51 5.51 -18.76
CA ASP A 419 -3.60 6.33 -19.30
C ASP A 419 -4.32 7.07 -18.17
N ARG A 420 -3.83 8.26 -17.82
CA ARG A 420 -4.31 9.10 -16.71
C ARG A 420 -4.42 10.56 -17.15
N PRO A 421 -5.43 11.31 -16.64
CA PRO A 421 -5.56 12.74 -16.93
C PRO A 421 -4.35 13.59 -16.49
N LEU A 422 -3.75 13.20 -15.35
CA LEU A 422 -2.53 13.79 -14.80
C LEU A 422 -1.57 12.66 -14.42
N THR A 423 -0.29 12.86 -14.66
CA THR A 423 0.72 11.94 -14.14
C THR A 423 0.76 11.98 -12.61
N ALA A 424 1.38 10.99 -11.98
CA ALA A 424 1.52 10.99 -10.52
C ALA A 424 2.26 12.25 -10.02
N ARG A 425 3.29 12.70 -10.74
CA ARG A 425 4.03 13.93 -10.44
C ARG A 425 3.18 15.18 -10.58
N GLN A 426 2.43 15.30 -11.68
CA GLN A 426 1.51 16.42 -11.89
C GLN A 426 0.41 16.46 -10.82
N SER A 427 -0.12 15.30 -10.42
CA SER A 427 -1.13 15.21 -9.35
C SER A 427 -0.57 15.68 -8.01
N VAL A 428 0.64 15.28 -7.65
CA VAL A 428 1.30 15.75 -6.41
C VAL A 428 1.46 17.26 -6.43
N VAL A 429 2.00 17.81 -7.52
CA VAL A 429 2.21 19.25 -7.65
C VAL A 429 0.88 20.00 -7.53
N TYR A 430 -0.11 19.64 -8.35
CA TYR A 430 -1.41 20.31 -8.36
C TYR A 430 -2.08 20.33 -6.98
N TRP A 431 -2.19 19.17 -6.33
CA TRP A 431 -2.90 19.06 -5.06
C TRP A 431 -2.11 19.65 -3.89
N THR A 432 -0.80 19.59 -3.91
CA THR A 432 0.03 20.27 -2.91
C THR A 432 -0.11 21.79 -3.03
N GLU A 433 -0.03 22.32 -4.24
CA GLU A 433 -0.23 23.74 -4.52
C GLU A 433 -1.68 24.18 -4.21
N TYR A 434 -2.67 23.28 -4.41
CA TYR A 434 -4.05 23.51 -4.00
C TYR A 434 -4.17 23.71 -2.49
N VAL A 435 -3.58 22.83 -1.69
CA VAL A 435 -3.54 22.94 -0.22
C VAL A 435 -2.86 24.24 0.22
N LEU A 436 -1.77 24.62 -0.44
CA LEU A 436 -1.05 25.88 -0.18
C LEU A 436 -1.90 27.09 -0.49
N ARG A 437 -2.54 27.15 -1.67
CA ARG A 437 -3.40 28.29 -2.09
C ARG A 437 -4.58 28.53 -1.16
N HIS A 438 -5.16 27.45 -0.65
CA HIS A 438 -6.36 27.51 0.18
C HIS A 438 -6.08 27.37 1.69
N GLN A 439 -4.81 27.43 2.10
CA GLN A 439 -4.37 27.28 3.49
C GLN A 439 -4.95 26.04 4.16
N GLY A 440 -5.00 24.93 3.42
CA GLY A 440 -5.64 23.66 3.76
C GLY A 440 -6.71 23.28 2.77
N ALA A 441 -7.29 22.09 2.94
CA ALA A 441 -8.37 21.57 2.10
C ALA A 441 -9.56 21.10 2.96
N TYR A 442 -9.92 21.87 3.98
CA TYR A 442 -10.93 21.51 4.97
C TYR A 442 -12.30 21.19 4.35
N HIS A 443 -12.68 21.87 3.26
CA HIS A 443 -13.92 21.63 2.54
C HIS A 443 -13.98 20.29 1.79
N LEU A 444 -12.84 19.60 1.64
CA LEU A 444 -12.77 18.24 1.07
C LEU A 444 -12.78 17.14 2.15
N GLN A 445 -12.69 17.54 3.43
CA GLN A 445 -12.67 16.57 4.52
C GLN A 445 -14.02 15.90 4.71
N SER A 446 -14.00 14.61 5.00
CA SER A 446 -15.20 13.87 5.36
C SER A 446 -15.76 14.35 6.70
N PRO A 447 -17.09 14.60 6.83
CA PRO A 447 -17.72 14.91 8.12
C PRO A 447 -17.51 13.82 9.18
N LEU A 448 -17.21 12.59 8.77
CA LEU A 448 -16.98 11.43 9.66
C LEU A 448 -15.83 11.64 10.65
N ILE A 449 -14.83 12.48 10.32
CA ILE A 449 -13.72 12.79 11.24
C ILE A 449 -14.17 13.61 12.47
N GLN A 450 -15.33 14.28 12.38
CA GLN A 450 -15.91 15.08 13.47
C GLN A 450 -16.95 14.31 14.29
N MET A 451 -17.34 13.08 13.86
CA MET A 451 -18.34 12.27 14.53
C MET A 451 -17.66 11.35 15.56
N ASP A 452 -18.34 11.16 16.71
CA ASP A 452 -17.94 10.14 17.68
C ASP A 452 -18.16 8.72 17.14
N PHE A 453 -17.63 7.75 17.85
CA PHE A 453 -17.68 6.33 17.45
C PHE A 453 -19.11 5.81 17.30
N VAL A 454 -20.02 6.18 18.19
CA VAL A 454 -21.40 5.69 18.20
C VAL A 454 -22.15 6.20 16.98
N ALA A 455 -22.12 7.53 16.76
CA ALA A 455 -22.78 8.18 15.63
C ALA A 455 -22.15 7.78 14.29
N ARG A 456 -20.83 7.72 14.21
CA ARG A 456 -20.09 7.33 13.00
C ARG A 456 -20.43 5.92 12.50
N ASN A 457 -20.70 4.99 13.43
CA ASN A 457 -21.05 3.61 13.12
C ASN A 457 -22.56 3.32 13.20
N ASN A 458 -23.41 4.35 13.38
CA ASN A 458 -24.87 4.23 13.52
C ASN A 458 -25.30 3.25 14.63
N ILE A 459 -24.52 3.11 15.69
CA ILE A 459 -24.79 2.14 16.79
C ILE A 459 -26.08 2.52 17.52
N ASP A 460 -26.32 3.80 17.73
CA ASP A 460 -27.54 4.38 18.29
C ASP A 460 -28.78 4.04 17.43
N VAL A 461 -28.68 4.22 16.11
CA VAL A 461 -29.77 3.90 15.16
C VAL A 461 -30.05 2.41 15.15
N TYR A 462 -29.02 1.57 15.02
CA TYR A 462 -29.20 0.11 15.05
C TYR A 462 -29.73 -0.38 16.40
N GLY A 463 -29.31 0.23 17.51
CA GLY A 463 -29.82 -0.05 18.84
C GLY A 463 -31.33 0.21 18.95
N ILE A 464 -31.81 1.34 18.44
CA ILE A 464 -33.23 1.69 18.42
C ILE A 464 -34.02 0.71 17.52
N ILE A 465 -33.52 0.43 16.31
CA ILE A 465 -34.17 -0.52 15.39
C ILE A 465 -34.31 -1.91 16.03
N LEU A 466 -33.23 -2.40 16.66
CA LEU A 466 -33.23 -3.68 17.35
C LEU A 466 -34.23 -3.69 18.51
N PHE A 467 -34.23 -2.63 19.33
CA PHE A 467 -35.20 -2.50 20.45
C PHE A 467 -36.63 -2.51 19.95
N LEU A 468 -36.99 -1.74 18.95
CA LEU A 468 -38.32 -1.72 18.34
C LEU A 468 -38.72 -3.10 17.76
N GLY A 469 -37.77 -3.78 17.11
CA GLY A 469 -37.97 -5.13 16.58
C GLY A 469 -38.26 -6.16 17.68
N VAL A 470 -37.56 -6.07 18.81
CA VAL A 470 -37.83 -6.94 19.98
C VAL A 470 -39.22 -6.65 20.57
N VAL A 471 -39.57 -5.36 20.75
CA VAL A 471 -40.90 -4.96 21.27
C VAL A 471 -41.99 -5.44 20.34
N ALA A 472 -41.84 -5.26 19.02
CA ALA A 472 -42.82 -5.75 18.04
C ALA A 472 -42.99 -7.30 18.12
N SER A 473 -41.87 -8.02 18.18
CA SER A 473 -41.87 -9.49 18.28
C SER A 473 -42.57 -9.99 19.56
N LEU A 474 -42.28 -9.35 20.69
CA LEU A 474 -42.94 -9.69 21.97
C LEU A 474 -44.45 -9.39 21.94
N THR A 475 -44.83 -8.28 21.30
CA THR A 475 -46.24 -7.90 21.11
C THR A 475 -46.97 -8.92 20.23
N ILE A 476 -46.38 -9.33 19.11
CA ILE A 476 -46.95 -10.38 18.23
C ILE A 476 -47.12 -11.69 18.99
N LEU A 477 -46.10 -12.11 19.74
CA LEU A 477 -46.17 -13.32 20.56
C LEU A 477 -47.26 -13.23 21.64
N ALA A 478 -47.44 -12.09 22.27
CA ALA A 478 -48.50 -11.86 23.24
C ALA A 478 -49.89 -11.94 22.59
N ILE A 479 -50.08 -11.31 21.43
CA ILE A 479 -51.32 -11.40 20.65
C ILE A 479 -51.60 -12.85 20.25
N PHE A 480 -50.58 -13.55 19.73
CA PHE A 480 -50.73 -14.96 19.33
C PHE A 480 -51.15 -15.85 20.52
N LYS A 481 -50.49 -15.71 21.67
CA LYS A 481 -50.86 -16.42 22.90
C LYS A 481 -52.30 -16.10 23.36
N TRP A 482 -52.72 -14.82 23.24
CA TRP A 482 -54.08 -14.42 23.62
C TRP A 482 -55.13 -15.02 22.66
N VAL A 483 -54.89 -14.94 21.34
CA VAL A 483 -55.78 -15.59 20.35
C VAL A 483 -55.86 -17.08 20.57
N PHE A 484 -54.72 -17.75 20.75
CA PHE A 484 -54.68 -19.19 21.00
C PHE A 484 -55.45 -19.58 22.26
N ARG A 485 -55.32 -18.85 23.36
CA ARG A 485 -56.11 -19.05 24.59
C ARG A 485 -57.59 -18.88 24.37
N LYS A 486 -58.02 -17.87 23.59
CA LYS A 486 -59.46 -17.68 23.26
C LYS A 486 -60.00 -18.84 22.42
N VAL A 487 -59.31 -19.22 21.37
CA VAL A 487 -59.68 -20.35 20.50
C VAL A 487 -59.78 -21.65 21.31
N SER A 488 -58.76 -21.96 22.12
CA SER A 488 -58.78 -23.14 23.01
C SER A 488 -59.95 -23.15 23.97
N ARG A 489 -60.32 -22.03 24.57
CA ARG A 489 -61.51 -21.93 25.47
C ARG A 489 -62.79 -22.20 24.70
N VAL A 490 -62.97 -21.73 23.49
CA VAL A 490 -64.14 -21.98 22.64
C VAL A 490 -64.26 -23.50 22.30
N PHE A 491 -63.17 -24.15 21.97
CA PHE A 491 -63.12 -25.55 21.63
C PHE A 491 -63.41 -26.43 22.88
N HIS A 492 -62.86 -26.12 24.05
CA HIS A 492 -63.12 -26.84 25.30
C HIS A 492 -64.54 -26.62 25.81
N GLY A 493 -65.09 -25.40 25.64
CA GLY A 493 -66.51 -25.12 25.97
C GLY A 493 -67.50 -25.95 25.13
N LYS A 494 -67.26 -26.06 23.83
CA LYS A 494 -68.08 -26.89 22.94
C LYS A 494 -68.02 -28.39 23.29
N ASN A 495 -66.84 -28.93 23.62
CA ASN A 495 -66.67 -30.30 24.03
C ASN A 495 -67.36 -30.63 25.35
N ASN A 496 -67.37 -29.70 26.31
CA ASN A 496 -68.12 -29.90 27.59
C ASN A 496 -69.64 -29.82 27.40
N GLN A 497 -70.11 -28.92 26.48
CA GLN A 497 -71.52 -28.84 26.17
C GLN A 497 -72.05 -30.12 25.48
N GLN A 498 -71.30 -30.67 24.53
CA GLN A 498 -71.64 -31.99 23.92
C GLN A 498 -71.56 -33.15 24.89
N LYS A 499 -70.72 -33.14 25.91
CA LYS A 499 -70.71 -34.15 26.99
C LYS A 499 -71.89 -34.00 27.87
N VAL A 500 -72.33 -32.80 28.23
CA VAL A 500 -73.53 -32.57 29.07
C VAL A 500 -74.81 -32.94 28.32
N ASP A 501 -74.91 -32.61 27.02
CA ASP A 501 -76.05 -32.97 26.19
C ASP A 501 -76.17 -34.52 25.97
N LYS A 502 -75.06 -35.22 25.86
CA LYS A 502 -75.03 -36.69 25.80
C LYS A 502 -75.45 -37.38 27.13
N LEU A 503 -75.17 -36.71 28.26
CA LEU A 503 -75.59 -37.22 29.59
C LEU A 503 -77.05 -36.90 29.91
N LYS A 504 -77.75 -36.03 29.19
CA LYS A 504 -79.21 -35.76 29.35
C LYS A 504 -80.09 -36.63 28.45
N HIS A 505 -79.52 -37.32 27.49
CA HIS A 505 -80.27 -38.25 26.58
C HIS A 505 -80.02 -39.73 26.80
N ASN A 506 -79.34 -40.10 27.90
CA ASN A 506 -79.29 -41.42 28.47
C ASN A 506 -80.04 -41.37 29.82
#